data_35befa32b1894243f90cc29bfd3bcc19
#
_entry.id   35befa32b1894243f90cc29bfd3bcc19
#
_cell.length_a   1.000
_cell.length_b   1.000
_cell.length_c   1.000
_cell.angle_alpha   90.00
_cell.angle_beta   90.00
_cell.angle_gamma   90.00
#
_symmetry.space_group_name_H-M   'P 1'
#
loop_
_entity.id
_entity.type
_entity.pdbx_description
1 polymer ?
#
loop_
_entity_poly.entity_id
_entity_poly.type
_entity_poly.pdbx_seq_one_letter_code
_entity_poly.pdbx_strand_id
1 'polypeptide(L)'
;MVWGSSAVAGAAASRLCGQLNANAKYPAVLGEVPETGHDQVMAFDGFFTRAGSSSDPSDPDDFFRDRVDDPEHGLHLVVLRDVEEHPRVRRRCDASAMMARDRGVAVTELRAEGTHPLERIATLIALADYVTVYLAIALGVDPTPVPAIEELKARIA
;
A
#
# COMPACT_ATOMS: atom_id res chain seq x y z
N MET A 1 -2.19 1.59 -0.02
CA MET A 1 -1.90 1.82 -1.46
C MET A 1 -0.46 1.40 -1.73
N VAL A 2 -0.17 0.88 -2.91
CA VAL A 2 1.17 0.41 -3.30
C VAL A 2 1.55 1.03 -4.64
N TRP A 3 2.59 1.85 -4.66
CA TRP A 3 3.02 2.58 -5.85
C TRP A 3 4.39 2.12 -6.35
N GLY A 4 4.57 2.07 -7.67
CA GLY A 4 5.84 1.79 -8.34
C GLY A 4 6.40 3.02 -9.05
N SER A 5 7.71 3.26 -8.92
CA SER A 5 8.39 4.43 -9.47
C SER A 5 9.02 4.23 -10.86
N SER A 6 8.96 3.01 -11.38
CA SER A 6 9.50 2.64 -12.70
C SER A 6 8.81 1.37 -13.18
N ALA A 7 9.08 0.92 -14.40
CA ALA A 7 8.57 -0.36 -14.90
C ALA A 7 8.99 -1.55 -14.01
N VAL A 8 10.23 -1.54 -13.52
CA VAL A 8 10.76 -2.56 -12.57
C VAL A 8 10.00 -2.50 -11.25
N ALA A 9 9.91 -1.33 -10.65
CA ALA A 9 9.21 -1.12 -9.39
C ALA A 9 7.69 -1.32 -9.52
N GLY A 10 7.09 -0.97 -10.66
CA GLY A 10 5.67 -1.19 -10.97
C GLY A 10 5.31 -2.67 -11.03
N ALA A 11 6.15 -3.48 -11.69
CA ALA A 11 5.97 -4.93 -11.72
C ALA A 11 6.03 -5.54 -10.30
N ALA A 12 6.99 -5.10 -9.48
CA ALA A 12 7.08 -5.53 -8.09
C ALA A 12 5.91 -5.03 -7.23
N ALA A 13 5.42 -3.80 -7.47
CA ALA A 13 4.24 -3.25 -6.80
C ALA A 13 2.97 -4.05 -7.13
N SER A 14 2.81 -4.43 -8.39
CA SER A 14 1.73 -5.32 -8.82
C SER A 14 1.80 -6.68 -8.12
N ARG A 15 3.00 -7.25 -8.01
CA ARG A 15 3.23 -8.49 -7.25
C ARG A 15 2.84 -8.30 -5.78
N LEU A 16 3.29 -7.24 -5.13
CA LEU A 16 2.97 -6.96 -3.73
C LEU A 16 1.45 -6.85 -3.50
N CYS A 17 0.72 -6.12 -4.36
CA CYS A 17 -0.73 -6.04 -4.29
C CYS A 17 -1.39 -7.41 -4.41
N GLY A 18 -0.98 -8.21 -5.40
CA GLY A 18 -1.51 -9.55 -5.59
C GLY A 18 -1.26 -10.46 -4.38
N GLN A 19 -0.07 -10.41 -3.80
CA GLN A 19 0.29 -11.21 -2.63
C GLN A 19 -0.36 -10.70 -1.33
N LEU A 20 -0.59 -9.41 -1.16
CA LEU A 20 -1.39 -8.89 -0.04
C LEU A 20 -2.81 -9.46 -0.07
N ASN A 21 -3.43 -9.47 -1.25
CA ASN A 21 -4.76 -10.07 -1.42
C ASN A 21 -4.74 -11.59 -1.20
N ALA A 22 -3.77 -12.30 -1.78
CA ALA A 22 -3.73 -13.77 -1.74
C ALA A 22 -3.28 -14.31 -0.38
N ASN A 23 -2.20 -13.79 0.20
CA ASN A 23 -1.61 -14.31 1.44
C ASN A 23 -2.28 -13.71 2.68
N ALA A 24 -2.31 -12.37 2.78
CA ALA A 24 -2.82 -11.68 3.96
C ALA A 24 -4.34 -11.44 3.92
N LYS A 25 -5.02 -11.74 2.82
CA LYS A 25 -6.44 -11.41 2.57
C LYS A 25 -6.72 -9.91 2.76
N TYR A 26 -5.69 -9.09 2.52
CA TYR A 26 -5.70 -7.65 2.78
C TYR A 26 -5.84 -6.88 1.45
N PRO A 27 -6.90 -6.07 1.27
CA PRO A 27 -7.10 -5.32 0.04
C PRO A 27 -6.03 -4.24 -0.15
N ALA A 28 -5.51 -4.13 -1.37
CA ALA A 28 -4.53 -3.12 -1.72
C ALA A 28 -4.84 -2.50 -3.08
N VAL A 29 -4.54 -1.22 -3.23
CA VAL A 29 -4.70 -0.46 -4.47
C VAL A 29 -3.34 -0.23 -5.09
N LEU A 30 -3.19 -0.67 -6.35
CA LEU A 30 -1.99 -0.47 -7.14
C LEU A 30 -2.00 0.92 -7.79
N GLY A 31 -0.82 1.55 -7.88
CA GLY A 31 -0.61 2.75 -8.65
C GLY A 31 0.79 2.83 -9.25
N GLU A 32 0.92 3.58 -10.33
CA GLU A 32 2.19 3.86 -10.98
C GLU A 32 2.44 5.37 -11.02
N VAL A 33 3.62 5.79 -10.62
CA VAL A 33 4.04 7.19 -10.74
C VAL A 33 4.52 7.41 -12.19
N PRO A 34 4.00 8.41 -12.93
CA PRO A 34 3.41 9.65 -12.40
C PRO A 34 1.87 9.70 -12.28
N GLU A 35 1.13 8.71 -12.76
CA GLU A 35 -0.33 8.76 -12.84
C GLU A 35 -0.99 8.93 -11.46
N THR A 36 -0.47 8.28 -10.43
CA THR A 36 -0.98 8.39 -9.05
C THR A 36 -1.07 9.83 -8.52
N GLY A 37 -0.26 10.73 -9.08
CA GLY A 37 -0.30 12.16 -8.78
C GLY A 37 -1.51 12.91 -9.35
N HIS A 38 -2.33 12.26 -10.19
CA HIS A 38 -3.52 12.85 -10.79
C HIS A 38 -4.83 12.40 -10.14
N ASP A 39 -4.81 11.27 -9.44
CA ASP A 39 -5.99 10.66 -8.83
C ASP A 39 -5.76 10.18 -7.40
N GLN A 40 -4.79 9.27 -7.17
CA GLN A 40 -4.66 8.59 -5.89
C GLN A 40 -4.16 9.48 -4.74
N VAL A 41 -3.48 10.59 -5.02
CA VAL A 41 -3.10 11.58 -3.99
C VAL A 41 -4.31 12.19 -3.29
N MET A 42 -5.49 12.21 -3.95
CA MET A 42 -6.73 12.69 -3.34
C MET A 42 -7.16 11.83 -2.15
N ALA A 43 -6.75 10.56 -2.10
CA ALA A 43 -7.05 9.69 -0.97
C ALA A 43 -6.36 10.14 0.32
N PHE A 44 -5.32 10.99 0.24
CA PHE A 44 -4.66 11.55 1.42
C PHE A 44 -5.52 12.57 2.19
N ASP A 45 -6.56 13.10 1.54
CA ASP A 45 -7.54 13.99 2.17
C ASP A 45 -8.86 13.26 2.48
N GLY A 46 -8.87 11.92 2.37
CA GLY A 46 -10.06 11.09 2.45
C GLY A 46 -10.32 10.52 3.84
N PHE A 47 -11.40 9.72 3.91
CA PHE A 47 -11.92 9.10 5.14
C PHE A 47 -10.89 8.27 5.92
N PHE A 48 -9.93 7.63 5.23
CA PHE A 48 -8.91 6.77 5.85
C PHE A 48 -7.68 7.53 6.36
N THR A 49 -7.75 8.85 6.48
CA THR A 49 -6.65 9.68 6.98
C THR A 49 -7.05 10.36 8.27
N ARG A 50 -6.07 10.76 9.09
CA ARG A 50 -6.36 11.55 10.31
C ARG A 50 -7.08 12.86 10.03
N ALA A 51 -6.90 13.43 8.83
CA ALA A 51 -7.62 14.63 8.41
C ALA A 51 -9.13 14.37 8.20
N GLY A 52 -9.51 13.13 7.82
CA GLY A 52 -10.92 12.71 7.72
C GLY A 52 -11.53 12.30 9.08
N SER A 53 -10.70 12.04 10.09
CA SER A 53 -11.10 11.84 11.47
C SER A 53 -10.88 13.13 12.28
N SER A 54 -11.43 14.26 11.79
CA SER A 54 -11.42 15.50 12.54
C SER A 54 -12.19 15.28 13.85
N SER A 55 -11.47 14.99 14.91
CA SER A 55 -11.99 15.20 16.24
C SER A 55 -12.08 16.71 16.45
N ASP A 56 -13.17 17.31 15.99
CA ASP A 56 -13.52 18.65 16.41
C ASP A 56 -13.99 18.55 17.87
N PRO A 57 -13.24 19.08 18.85
CA PRO A 57 -13.63 19.02 20.26
C PRO A 57 -14.97 19.74 20.52
N SER A 58 -15.51 20.46 19.53
CA SER A 58 -16.79 21.17 19.60
C SER A 58 -17.94 20.40 18.92
N ASP A 59 -17.68 19.23 18.30
CA ASP A 59 -18.71 18.38 17.70
C ASP A 59 -19.46 17.62 18.81
N PRO A 60 -20.78 17.87 19.01
CA PRO A 60 -21.55 17.17 20.02
C PRO A 60 -21.61 15.65 19.81
N ASP A 61 -21.46 15.19 18.56
CA ASP A 61 -21.47 13.76 18.23
C ASP A 61 -20.11 13.07 18.54
N ASP A 62 -19.03 13.86 18.70
CA ASP A 62 -17.72 13.34 19.09
C ASP A 62 -17.70 12.82 20.55
N PHE A 63 -18.61 13.31 21.39
CA PHE A 63 -18.75 12.88 22.80
C PHE A 63 -19.24 11.42 22.93
N PHE A 64 -19.97 10.92 21.94
CA PHE A 64 -20.49 9.53 21.91
C PHE A 64 -19.62 8.57 21.09
N ARG A 65 -18.53 9.05 20.49
CA ARG A 65 -17.55 8.19 19.81
C ARG A 65 -16.72 7.45 20.84
N ASP A 66 -16.93 6.14 20.89
CA ASP A 66 -16.13 5.25 21.74
C ASP A 66 -14.73 5.10 21.13
N ARG A 67 -13.78 5.89 21.60
CA ARG A 67 -12.40 5.95 21.12
C ARG A 67 -11.58 4.71 21.46
N VAL A 68 -12.15 3.80 22.23
CA VAL A 68 -11.43 2.62 22.75
C VAL A 68 -11.40 1.49 21.73
N ASP A 69 -12.38 1.45 20.82
CA ASP A 69 -12.56 0.36 19.85
C ASP A 69 -12.43 0.77 18.39
N ASP A 70 -12.01 2.02 18.10
CA ASP A 70 -11.74 2.41 16.71
C ASP A 70 -10.40 1.77 16.30
N PRO A 71 -10.41 0.62 15.60
CA PRO A 71 -9.16 0.09 15.07
C PRO A 71 -8.56 1.21 14.21
N GLU A 72 -7.29 1.50 14.38
CA GLU A 72 -6.57 2.50 13.57
C GLU A 72 -6.62 2.10 12.09
N HIS A 73 -7.79 2.24 11.46
CA HIS A 73 -7.99 2.04 10.04
C HIS A 73 -7.33 3.22 9.32
N GLY A 74 -6.02 3.19 9.26
CA GLY A 74 -5.24 4.22 8.60
C GLY A 74 -4.90 3.83 7.17
N LEU A 75 -4.88 4.83 6.31
CA LEU A 75 -4.27 4.68 5.00
C LEU A 75 -2.76 4.48 5.15
N HIS A 76 -2.21 3.48 4.45
CA HIS A 76 -0.77 3.27 4.38
C HIS A 76 -0.33 3.36 2.91
N LEU A 77 0.66 4.21 2.64
CA LEU A 77 1.31 4.32 1.34
C LEU A 77 2.63 3.54 1.35
N VAL A 78 2.74 2.53 0.50
CA VAL A 78 3.98 1.81 0.23
C VAL A 78 4.48 2.22 -1.14
N VAL A 79 5.68 2.78 -1.22
CA VAL A 79 6.31 3.20 -2.47
C VAL A 79 7.50 2.31 -2.78
N LEU A 80 7.42 1.55 -3.86
CA LEU A 80 8.54 0.78 -4.37
C LEU A 80 9.38 1.67 -5.28
N ARG A 81 10.64 1.86 -4.90
CA ARG A 81 11.60 2.76 -5.54
C ARG A 81 12.65 1.98 -6.32
N ASP A 82 12.85 2.36 -7.57
CA ASP A 82 13.99 1.87 -8.36
C ASP A 82 15.23 2.75 -8.15
N VAL A 83 16.42 2.20 -8.33
CA VAL A 83 17.66 2.99 -8.31
C VAL A 83 17.81 3.84 -9.57
N GLU A 84 17.23 3.40 -10.69
CA GLU A 84 17.26 4.10 -11.99
C GLU A 84 15.95 4.87 -12.28
N GLU A 85 15.42 5.55 -11.29
CA GLU A 85 14.24 6.39 -11.46
C GLU A 85 14.55 7.62 -12.35
N HIS A 86 13.62 7.93 -13.25
CA HIS A 86 13.70 9.21 -13.95
C HIS A 86 13.62 10.38 -12.96
N PRO A 87 14.44 11.44 -13.06
CA PRO A 87 14.50 12.51 -12.07
C PRO A 87 13.15 13.21 -11.78
N ARG A 88 12.25 13.30 -12.77
CA ARG A 88 10.90 13.84 -12.58
C ARG A 88 10.01 12.90 -11.76
N VAL A 89 10.14 11.59 -11.95
CA VAL A 89 9.41 10.58 -11.17
C VAL A 89 9.90 10.59 -9.74
N ARG A 90 11.22 10.62 -9.53
CA ARG A 90 11.82 10.73 -8.19
C ARG A 90 11.23 11.90 -7.40
N ARG A 91 11.22 13.10 -7.98
CA ARG A 91 10.65 14.29 -7.33
C ARG A 91 9.16 14.12 -7.00
N ARG A 92 8.39 13.46 -7.86
CA ARG A 92 6.96 13.19 -7.61
C ARG A 92 6.78 12.21 -6.45
N CYS A 93 7.55 11.11 -6.42
CA CYS A 93 7.53 10.19 -5.29
C CYS A 93 7.86 10.88 -3.97
N ASP A 94 8.95 11.68 -3.95
CA ASP A 94 9.39 12.41 -2.76
C ASP A 94 8.33 13.41 -2.28
N ALA A 95 7.75 14.19 -3.19
CA ALA A 95 6.68 15.14 -2.89
C ALA A 95 5.41 14.44 -2.38
N SER A 96 4.98 13.36 -3.04
CA SER A 96 3.80 12.60 -2.61
C SER A 96 4.00 11.94 -1.25
N ALA A 97 5.17 11.38 -0.99
CA ALA A 97 5.51 10.79 0.30
C ALA A 97 5.51 11.84 1.43
N MET A 98 6.02 13.04 1.15
CA MET A 98 5.96 14.15 2.10
C MET A 98 4.51 14.59 2.35
N MET A 99 3.72 14.82 1.29
CA MET A 99 2.30 15.17 1.40
C MET A 99 1.49 14.15 2.19
N ALA A 100 1.77 12.86 2.00
CA ALA A 100 1.12 11.78 2.75
C ALA A 100 1.45 11.87 4.24
N ARG A 101 2.73 12.04 4.59
CA ARG A 101 3.18 12.19 5.99
C ARG A 101 2.58 13.42 6.67
N ASP A 102 2.52 14.56 5.97
CA ASP A 102 1.93 15.81 6.48
C ASP A 102 0.43 15.63 6.83
N ARG A 103 -0.24 14.67 6.21
CA ARG A 103 -1.65 14.31 6.45
C ARG A 103 -1.84 13.13 7.40
N GLY A 104 -0.77 12.67 8.05
CA GLY A 104 -0.80 11.55 8.98
C GLY A 104 -0.91 10.18 8.34
N VAL A 105 -0.74 10.08 7.01
CA VAL A 105 -0.66 8.80 6.30
C VAL A 105 0.69 8.14 6.57
N ALA A 106 0.69 6.89 7.01
CA ALA A 106 1.91 6.12 7.16
C ALA A 106 2.56 5.87 5.79
N VAL A 107 3.88 6.06 5.69
CA VAL A 107 4.61 5.87 4.44
C VAL A 107 5.79 4.93 4.64
N THR A 108 5.84 3.88 3.82
CA THR A 108 6.99 2.97 3.72
C THR A 108 7.59 3.06 2.32
N GLU A 109 8.88 3.27 2.23
CA GLU A 109 9.62 3.24 0.97
C GLU A 109 10.50 1.99 0.91
N LEU A 110 10.30 1.16 -0.11
CA LEU A 110 11.09 -0.04 -0.39
C LEU A 110 11.98 0.26 -1.59
N ARG A 111 13.29 0.12 -1.44
CA ARG A 111 14.25 0.43 -2.50
C ARG A 111 14.82 -0.84 -3.10
N ALA A 112 14.88 -0.88 -4.43
CA ALA A 112 15.54 -1.94 -5.17
C ALA A 112 17.03 -1.95 -4.85
N GLU A 113 17.63 -3.13 -4.81
CA GLU A 113 19.06 -3.34 -4.68
C GLU A 113 19.60 -4.05 -5.93
N GLY A 114 20.85 -3.78 -6.26
CA GLY A 114 21.53 -4.35 -7.43
C GLY A 114 21.72 -3.35 -8.58
N THR A 115 22.52 -3.76 -9.56
CA THR A 115 22.86 -2.95 -10.76
C THR A 115 22.10 -3.40 -11.99
N HIS A 116 21.87 -4.71 -12.11
CA HIS A 116 21.14 -5.27 -13.23
C HIS A 116 19.61 -5.20 -13.00
N PRO A 117 18.77 -4.94 -14.01
CA PRO A 117 17.32 -4.89 -13.87
C PRO A 117 16.71 -6.14 -13.20
N LEU A 118 17.24 -7.33 -13.49
CA LEU A 118 16.78 -8.58 -12.88
C LEU A 118 17.11 -8.67 -11.38
N GLU A 119 18.24 -8.12 -10.94
CA GLU A 119 18.57 -8.04 -9.51
C GLU A 119 17.60 -7.10 -8.81
N ARG A 120 17.36 -5.92 -9.38
CA ARG A 120 16.49 -4.90 -8.83
C ARG A 120 15.04 -5.39 -8.68
N ILE A 121 14.50 -6.06 -9.70
CA ILE A 121 13.15 -6.62 -9.59
C ILE A 121 13.09 -7.79 -8.61
N ALA A 122 14.10 -8.66 -8.60
CA ALA A 122 14.15 -9.82 -7.72
C ALA A 122 14.22 -9.41 -6.25
N THR A 123 15.01 -8.37 -5.91
CA THR A 123 15.11 -7.89 -4.52
C THR A 123 13.80 -7.30 -4.03
N LEU A 124 13.10 -6.50 -4.85
CA LEU A 124 11.79 -5.96 -4.49
C LEU A 124 10.72 -7.05 -4.37
N ILE A 125 10.70 -8.03 -5.28
CA ILE A 125 9.74 -9.13 -5.23
C ILE A 125 9.98 -10.02 -4.02
N ALA A 126 11.22 -10.39 -3.73
CA ALA A 126 11.55 -11.21 -2.56
C ALA A 126 11.09 -10.53 -1.27
N LEU A 127 11.39 -9.24 -1.12
CA LEU A 127 10.94 -8.46 0.03
C LEU A 127 9.40 -8.43 0.13
N ALA A 128 8.71 -8.18 -0.99
CA ALA A 128 7.25 -8.18 -1.06
C ALA A 128 6.64 -9.52 -0.63
N ASP A 129 7.19 -10.62 -1.12
CA ASP A 129 6.69 -11.96 -0.81
C ASP A 129 6.84 -12.27 0.69
N TYR A 130 7.99 -11.98 1.29
CA TYR A 130 8.20 -12.15 2.73
C TYR A 130 7.27 -11.26 3.56
N VAL A 131 7.14 -9.98 3.22
CA VAL A 131 6.26 -9.03 3.93
C VAL A 131 4.83 -9.54 3.97
N THR A 132 4.30 -10.04 2.87
CA THR A 132 2.89 -10.49 2.81
C THR A 132 2.64 -11.75 3.65
N VAL A 133 3.59 -12.67 3.73
CA VAL A 133 3.49 -13.86 4.59
C VAL A 133 3.58 -13.47 6.07
N TYR A 134 4.55 -12.63 6.44
CA TYR A 134 4.66 -12.17 7.82
C TYR A 134 3.45 -11.31 8.25
N LEU A 135 2.90 -10.51 7.36
CA LEU A 135 1.67 -9.77 7.63
C LEU A 135 0.50 -10.72 7.86
N ALA A 136 0.34 -11.75 7.05
CA ALA A 136 -0.69 -12.77 7.25
C ALA A 136 -0.59 -13.41 8.65
N ILE A 137 0.62 -13.79 9.06
CA ILE A 137 0.87 -14.37 10.39
C ILE A 137 0.53 -13.36 11.49
N ALA A 138 0.94 -12.10 11.34
CA ALA A 138 0.66 -11.04 12.31
C ALA A 138 -0.83 -10.75 12.47
N LEU A 139 -1.60 -10.91 11.38
CA LEU A 139 -3.06 -10.76 11.37
C LEU A 139 -3.80 -12.04 11.81
N GLY A 140 -3.08 -13.13 12.13
CA GLY A 140 -3.69 -14.42 12.46
C GLY A 140 -4.37 -15.11 11.28
N VAL A 141 -3.98 -14.76 10.04
CA VAL A 141 -4.53 -15.31 8.81
C VAL A 141 -3.59 -16.37 8.24
N ASP A 142 -4.12 -17.55 7.91
CA ASP A 142 -3.34 -18.57 7.19
C ASP A 142 -3.13 -18.11 5.73
N PRO A 143 -1.89 -17.95 5.27
CA PRO A 143 -1.61 -17.51 3.91
C PRO A 143 -1.88 -18.58 2.85
N THR A 144 -1.95 -19.87 3.25
CA THR A 144 -1.97 -21.00 2.32
C THR A 144 -3.31 -21.23 1.62
N PRO A 145 -4.47 -21.28 2.32
CA PRO A 145 -5.74 -21.61 1.68
C PRO A 145 -6.27 -20.45 0.84
N VAL A 146 -6.87 -20.80 -0.30
CA VAL A 146 -7.48 -19.85 -1.24
C VAL A 146 -8.95 -20.21 -1.55
N PRO A 147 -9.80 -20.38 -0.52
CA PRO A 147 -11.13 -20.96 -0.68
C PRO A 147 -12.03 -20.16 -1.63
N ALA A 148 -11.93 -18.85 -1.64
CA ALA A 148 -12.72 -18.00 -2.54
C ALA A 148 -12.35 -18.22 -4.02
N ILE A 149 -11.08 -18.50 -4.32
CA ILE A 149 -10.63 -18.81 -5.68
C ILE A 149 -11.12 -20.20 -6.10
N GLU A 150 -11.08 -21.17 -5.18
CA GLU A 150 -11.55 -22.53 -5.41
C GLU A 150 -13.06 -22.54 -5.67
N GLU A 151 -13.82 -21.83 -4.84
CA GLU A 151 -15.26 -21.66 -5.03
C GLU A 151 -15.60 -21.00 -6.36
N LEU A 152 -14.91 -19.90 -6.72
CA LEU A 152 -15.11 -19.23 -7.99
C LEU A 152 -14.88 -20.19 -9.16
N LYS A 153 -13.78 -20.95 -9.14
CA LYS A 153 -13.48 -21.95 -10.19
C LYS A 153 -14.58 -23.00 -10.29
N ALA A 154 -15.09 -23.48 -9.16
CA ALA A 154 -16.17 -24.46 -9.16
C ALA A 154 -17.50 -23.92 -9.71
N ARG A 155 -17.75 -22.61 -9.57
CA ARG A 155 -18.99 -21.97 -10.10
C ARG A 155 -18.94 -21.69 -11.60
N ILE A 156 -17.76 -21.61 -12.19
CA ILE A 156 -17.58 -21.29 -13.62
C ILE A 156 -17.19 -22.53 -14.47
N ALA A 157 -16.97 -23.68 -13.83
CA ALA A 157 -16.73 -24.96 -14.51
C ALA A 157 -18.04 -25.62 -14.91
#